data_70a341e4c6b33aaf384874227de38199
#
_entry.id   70a341e4c6b33aaf384874227de38199
#
_cell.length_a   1.000
_cell.length_b   1.000
_cell.length_c   1.000
_cell.angle_alpha   90.00
_cell.angle_beta   90.00
_cell.angle_gamma   90.00
#
_symmetry.space_group_name_H-M   'P 1'
#
loop_
_entity.id
_entity.type
_entity.pdbx_description
1 polymer ?
#
loop_
_entity_poly.entity_id
_entity_poly.type
_entity_poly.pdbx_seq_one_letter_code
_entity_poly.pdbx_strand_id
1 'polypeptide(L)'
;MIVRGQVMEVEAREIRNEKTILIFPITDFTDSIVVKMFLRNEQVPEVTEHVKKGAFLKFRGVTTVDRFDSELTIASIAGIKKIANFTTARVDTSPQKRVELHCHTKMSDMDGVTDAKSLVKRAYEWGHPAIAITDHGVVQAFPEANHCFDAWGGCVPKDSDLRFFMEWKAIW
;
A
#
# COMPACT_ATOMS: atom_id res chain seq x y z
N MET A 1 -15.02 -8.96 19.79
CA MET A 1 -14.68 -7.58 19.37
C MET A 1 -15.13 -7.30 17.95
N ILE A 2 -15.17 -6.02 17.54
CA ILE A 2 -15.43 -5.62 16.15
C ILE A 2 -14.17 -4.92 15.66
N VAL A 3 -13.66 -5.37 14.50
CA VAL A 3 -12.43 -4.85 13.90
C VAL A 3 -12.74 -4.44 12.46
N ARG A 4 -12.04 -3.42 11.99
CA ARG A 4 -12.01 -3.03 10.57
C ARG A 4 -10.56 -2.94 10.10
N GLY A 5 -10.29 -3.37 8.89
CA GLY A 5 -8.94 -3.31 8.34
C GLY A 5 -8.91 -3.63 6.86
N GLN A 6 -7.74 -3.39 6.27
CA GLN A 6 -7.41 -3.82 4.91
C GLN A 6 -6.78 -5.20 4.97
N VAL A 7 -7.23 -6.10 4.12
CA VAL A 7 -6.64 -7.43 3.94
C VAL A 7 -5.28 -7.28 3.25
N MET A 8 -4.23 -7.76 3.87
CA MET A 8 -2.87 -7.68 3.33
C MET A 8 -2.57 -8.82 2.37
N GLU A 9 -2.94 -10.03 2.77
CA GLU A 9 -2.72 -11.26 2.02
C GLU A 9 -3.83 -12.26 2.37
N VAL A 10 -4.02 -13.29 1.55
CA VAL A 10 -5.00 -14.36 1.81
C VAL A 10 -4.37 -15.68 1.49
N GLU A 11 -4.36 -16.58 2.45
CA GLU A 11 -3.91 -17.95 2.31
C GLU A 11 -5.05 -18.90 2.67
N ALA A 12 -5.28 -19.91 1.84
CA ALA A 12 -6.24 -20.97 2.09
C ALA A 12 -5.50 -22.30 2.20
N ARG A 13 -5.68 -23.01 3.31
CA ARG A 13 -5.10 -24.34 3.54
C ARG A 13 -6.20 -25.35 3.80
N GLU A 14 -6.27 -26.39 2.99
CA GLU A 14 -7.14 -27.51 3.27
C GLU A 14 -6.64 -28.28 4.49
N ILE A 15 -7.58 -28.66 5.34
CA ILE A 15 -7.36 -29.47 6.52
C ILE A 15 -8.25 -30.70 6.47
N ARG A 16 -8.06 -31.65 7.41
CA ARG A 16 -8.87 -32.87 7.47
C ARG A 16 -10.36 -32.59 7.62
N ASN A 17 -11.22 -33.51 7.17
CA ASN A 17 -12.68 -33.46 7.30
C ASN A 17 -13.36 -32.37 6.44
N GLU A 18 -12.95 -32.22 5.18
CA GLU A 18 -13.57 -31.28 4.21
C GLU A 18 -13.68 -29.85 4.72
N LYS A 19 -12.67 -29.42 5.47
CA LYS A 19 -12.55 -28.09 6.00
C LYS A 19 -11.34 -27.38 5.43
N THR A 20 -11.47 -26.09 5.27
CA THR A 20 -10.38 -25.17 4.89
C THR A 20 -10.20 -24.13 5.98
N ILE A 21 -8.97 -23.87 6.36
CA ILE A 21 -8.62 -22.71 7.15
C ILE A 21 -8.21 -21.57 6.22
N LEU A 22 -8.89 -20.45 6.34
CA LEU A 22 -8.54 -19.20 5.65
C LEU A 22 -7.77 -18.33 6.63
N ILE A 23 -6.53 -17.98 6.27
CA ILE A 23 -5.62 -17.18 7.08
C ILE A 23 -5.37 -15.88 6.33
N PHE A 24 -5.64 -14.76 6.95
CA PHE A 24 -5.37 -13.46 6.36
C PHE A 24 -5.02 -12.41 7.41
N PRO A 25 -3.85 -11.79 7.30
CA PRO A 25 -3.51 -10.63 8.10
C PRO A 25 -4.29 -9.40 7.61
N ILE A 26 -4.72 -8.60 8.56
CA ILE A 26 -5.38 -7.32 8.33
C ILE A 26 -4.66 -6.21 9.05
N THR A 27 -4.71 -5.01 8.51
CA THR A 27 -4.16 -3.82 9.12
C THR A 27 -5.16 -2.66 9.09
N ASP A 28 -5.16 -1.85 10.12
CA ASP A 28 -5.83 -0.55 10.14
C ASP A 28 -4.84 0.61 9.92
N PHE A 29 -3.59 0.27 9.51
CA PHE A 29 -2.44 1.15 9.29
C PHE A 29 -1.78 1.68 10.57
N THR A 30 -2.20 1.22 11.74
CA THR A 30 -1.52 1.45 13.02
C THR A 30 -0.83 0.18 13.50
N ASP A 31 -1.48 -0.96 13.31
CA ASP A 31 -0.98 -2.29 13.64
C ASP A 31 -1.62 -3.33 12.73
N SER A 32 -1.23 -4.59 12.87
CA SER A 32 -1.78 -5.72 12.12
C SER A 32 -2.11 -6.89 13.03
N ILE A 33 -3.13 -7.66 12.64
CA ILE A 33 -3.52 -8.88 13.35
C ILE A 33 -3.92 -9.95 12.36
N VAL A 34 -3.56 -11.20 12.66
CA VAL A 34 -3.93 -12.35 11.83
C VAL A 34 -5.35 -12.80 12.16
N VAL A 35 -6.12 -13.04 11.12
CA VAL A 35 -7.45 -13.62 11.20
C VAL A 35 -7.38 -15.06 10.72
N LYS A 36 -7.89 -16.01 11.52
CA LYS A 36 -7.96 -17.44 11.20
C LYS A 36 -9.44 -17.86 11.18
N MET A 37 -9.94 -18.23 10.00
CA MET A 37 -11.32 -18.61 9.79
C MET A 37 -11.41 -20.06 9.33
N PHE A 38 -12.17 -20.89 10.05
CA PHE A 38 -12.44 -22.27 9.68
C PHE A 38 -13.74 -22.36 8.90
N LEU A 39 -13.67 -22.83 7.67
CA LEU A 39 -14.79 -22.95 6.74
C LEU A 39 -14.95 -24.39 6.30
N ARG A 40 -16.18 -24.76 5.91
CA ARG A 40 -16.40 -25.96 5.07
C ARG A 40 -15.96 -25.64 3.65
N ASN A 41 -15.44 -26.62 2.92
CA ASN A 41 -14.96 -26.40 1.56
C ASN A 41 -16.01 -25.77 0.64
N GLU A 42 -17.29 -26.07 0.85
CA GLU A 42 -18.41 -25.47 0.13
C GLU A 42 -18.55 -23.94 0.34
N GLN A 43 -18.13 -23.43 1.50
CA GLN A 43 -18.25 -22.00 1.85
C GLN A 43 -17.06 -21.17 1.38
N VAL A 44 -15.96 -21.81 1.04
CA VAL A 44 -14.72 -21.12 0.66
C VAL A 44 -14.90 -20.19 -0.54
N PRO A 45 -15.57 -20.58 -1.64
CA PRO A 45 -15.76 -19.70 -2.79
C PRO A 45 -16.52 -18.42 -2.46
N GLU A 46 -17.59 -18.52 -1.67
CA GLU A 46 -18.40 -17.37 -1.25
C GLU A 46 -17.59 -16.37 -0.41
N VAL A 47 -16.84 -16.89 0.57
CA VAL A 47 -16.04 -16.03 1.45
C VAL A 47 -14.87 -15.42 0.71
N THR A 48 -14.18 -16.16 -0.15
CA THR A 48 -13.03 -15.66 -0.91
C THR A 48 -13.41 -14.64 -1.98
N GLU A 49 -14.68 -14.59 -2.39
CA GLU A 49 -15.17 -13.52 -3.27
C GLU A 49 -15.05 -12.14 -2.57
N HIS A 50 -15.26 -12.10 -1.28
CA HIS A 50 -15.21 -10.89 -0.47
C HIS A 50 -13.87 -10.65 0.21
N VAL A 51 -13.18 -11.70 0.63
CA VAL A 51 -11.88 -11.65 1.32
C VAL A 51 -10.77 -11.75 0.27
N LYS A 52 -10.38 -10.61 -0.30
CA LYS A 52 -9.30 -10.50 -1.29
C LYS A 52 -8.23 -9.54 -0.80
N LYS A 53 -6.99 -9.74 -1.23
CA LYS A 53 -5.90 -8.79 -0.99
C LYS A 53 -6.33 -7.36 -1.36
N GLY A 54 -6.11 -6.42 -0.46
CA GLY A 54 -6.50 -5.02 -0.64
C GLY A 54 -7.95 -4.68 -0.29
N ALA A 55 -8.81 -5.68 -0.02
CA ALA A 55 -10.19 -5.43 0.37
C ALA A 55 -10.28 -4.82 1.77
N PHE A 56 -11.19 -3.87 1.94
CA PHE A 56 -11.51 -3.28 3.23
C PHE A 56 -12.70 -4.00 3.85
N LEU A 57 -12.47 -4.59 5.02
CA LEU A 57 -13.46 -5.41 5.71
C LEU A 57 -13.70 -4.92 7.12
N LYS A 58 -14.93 -5.11 7.58
CA LYS A 58 -15.32 -5.01 8.99
C LYS A 58 -15.90 -6.34 9.40
N PHE A 59 -15.42 -6.90 10.50
CA PHE A 59 -15.91 -8.17 11.00
C PHE A 59 -15.98 -8.20 12.51
N ARG A 60 -16.80 -9.13 12.99
CA ARG A 60 -16.96 -9.43 14.40
C ARG A 60 -16.35 -10.80 14.68
N GLY A 61 -15.44 -10.85 15.64
CA GLY A 61 -14.77 -12.09 16.03
C GLY A 61 -14.32 -12.06 17.49
N VAL A 62 -13.70 -13.14 17.90
CA VAL A 62 -13.14 -13.29 19.25
C VAL A 62 -11.63 -13.39 19.10
N THR A 63 -10.90 -12.59 19.90
CA THR A 63 -9.45 -12.71 20.00
C THR A 63 -9.07 -13.91 20.83
N THR A 64 -8.10 -14.67 20.37
CA THR A 64 -7.53 -15.82 21.08
C THR A 64 -6.05 -15.92 20.81
N VAL A 65 -5.32 -16.49 21.73
CA VAL A 65 -3.91 -16.85 21.50
C VAL A 65 -3.89 -18.17 20.75
N ASP A 66 -3.27 -18.20 19.60
CA ASP A 66 -3.11 -19.43 18.84
C ASP A 66 -2.15 -20.38 19.56
N ARG A 67 -2.49 -21.67 19.58
CA ARG A 67 -1.72 -22.68 20.33
C ARG A 67 -0.43 -23.11 19.62
N PHE A 68 -0.30 -22.83 18.33
CA PHE A 68 0.83 -23.28 17.51
C PHE A 68 1.94 -22.24 17.46
N ASP A 69 1.58 -20.97 17.26
CA ASP A 69 2.54 -19.87 17.12
C ASP A 69 2.56 -18.94 18.33
N SER A 70 1.64 -19.15 19.31
CA SER A 70 1.48 -18.32 20.50
C SER A 70 1.18 -16.83 20.19
N GLU A 71 0.74 -16.54 18.98
CA GLU A 71 0.38 -15.19 18.56
C GLU A 71 -1.10 -14.88 18.85
N LEU A 72 -1.39 -13.59 19.07
CA LEU A 72 -2.75 -13.12 19.22
C LEU A 72 -3.43 -13.09 17.84
N THR A 73 -4.50 -13.86 17.69
CA THR A 73 -5.27 -13.98 16.46
C THR A 73 -6.75 -13.68 16.68
N ILE A 74 -7.46 -13.40 15.60
CA ILE A 74 -8.92 -13.33 15.61
C ILE A 74 -9.46 -14.62 15.04
N ALA A 75 -10.25 -15.31 15.84
CA ALA A 75 -10.96 -16.55 15.48
C ALA A 75 -12.47 -16.37 15.70
N SER A 76 -13.24 -17.42 15.42
CA SER A 76 -14.69 -17.44 15.63
C SER A 76 -15.41 -16.23 15.02
N ILE A 77 -15.26 -16.06 13.73
CA ILE A 77 -15.84 -14.95 12.98
C ILE A 77 -17.36 -15.13 12.92
N ALA A 78 -18.11 -14.19 13.49
CA ALA A 78 -19.56 -14.18 13.50
C ALA A 78 -20.21 -13.43 12.32
N GLY A 79 -19.45 -12.63 11.60
CA GLY A 79 -19.92 -11.89 10.42
C GLY A 79 -18.84 -11.05 9.80
N ILE A 80 -18.89 -10.93 8.48
CA ILE A 80 -17.97 -10.13 7.65
C ILE A 80 -18.81 -9.16 6.81
N LYS A 81 -18.35 -7.92 6.71
CA LYS A 81 -18.94 -6.91 5.82
C LYS A 81 -17.84 -6.18 5.07
N LYS A 82 -17.96 -6.08 3.75
CA LYS A 82 -17.13 -5.19 2.95
C LYS A 82 -17.49 -3.75 3.24
N ILE A 83 -16.49 -2.91 3.43
CA ILE A 83 -16.63 -1.47 3.71
C ILE A 83 -15.85 -0.65 2.69
N ALA A 84 -16.16 0.62 2.60
CA ALA A 84 -15.37 1.56 1.81
C ALA A 84 -13.97 1.73 2.39
N ASN A 85 -13.03 2.12 1.54
CA ASN A 85 -11.69 2.51 1.98
C ASN A 85 -11.81 3.66 2.98
N PHE A 86 -11.25 3.48 4.16
CA PHE A 86 -11.25 4.46 5.25
C PHE A 86 -9.90 5.15 5.43
N THR A 87 -8.93 4.88 4.53
CA THR A 87 -7.66 5.59 4.56
C THR A 87 -7.85 7.02 4.09
N THR A 88 -7.25 7.93 4.81
CA THR A 88 -7.15 9.34 4.39
C THR A 88 -5.82 9.52 3.67
N ALA A 89 -5.87 9.68 2.36
CA ALA A 89 -4.70 10.12 1.61
C ALA A 89 -4.36 11.57 2.00
N ARG A 90 -3.07 11.86 2.17
CA ARG A 90 -2.62 13.25 2.26
C ARG A 90 -2.86 13.93 0.93
N VAL A 91 -3.45 15.10 0.96
CA VAL A 91 -3.75 15.92 -0.22
C VAL A 91 -3.17 17.30 0.01
N ASP A 92 -2.51 17.86 -1.01
CA ASP A 92 -2.15 19.25 -0.99
C ASP A 92 -3.37 20.10 -1.39
N THR A 93 -3.90 20.86 -0.44
CA THR A 93 -5.05 21.77 -0.64
C THR A 93 -4.64 23.21 -0.87
N SER A 94 -3.32 23.49 -0.99
CA SER A 94 -2.84 24.86 -1.22
C SER A 94 -3.39 25.40 -2.56
N PRO A 95 -3.92 26.62 -2.59
CA PRO A 95 -4.37 27.24 -3.82
C PRO A 95 -3.22 27.54 -4.78
N GLN A 96 -2.03 27.83 -4.26
CA GLN A 96 -0.80 27.98 -5.03
C GLN A 96 0.11 26.79 -4.78
N LYS A 97 0.35 26.01 -5.81
CA LYS A 97 1.19 24.81 -5.73
C LYS A 97 2.67 25.17 -5.69
N ARG A 98 3.39 24.42 -4.89
CA ARG A 98 4.84 24.53 -4.76
C ARG A 98 5.54 23.90 -5.96
N VAL A 99 6.63 24.50 -6.38
CA VAL A 99 7.67 23.84 -7.18
C VAL A 99 8.67 23.20 -6.22
N GLU A 100 8.82 21.90 -6.23
CA GLU A 100 9.80 21.22 -5.42
C GLU A 100 11.15 21.23 -6.13
N LEU A 101 12.11 21.98 -5.61
CA LEU A 101 13.44 22.19 -6.20
C LEU A 101 14.54 21.40 -5.51
N HIS A 102 14.23 20.69 -4.42
CA HIS A 102 15.22 19.95 -3.62
C HIS A 102 14.59 18.70 -3.03
N CYS A 103 14.71 17.60 -3.74
CA CYS A 103 14.10 16.33 -3.35
C CYS A 103 15.09 15.18 -3.52
N HIS A 104 15.23 14.37 -2.47
CA HIS A 104 16.11 13.21 -2.46
C HIS A 104 15.31 11.92 -2.54
N THR A 105 15.77 11.01 -3.41
CA THR A 105 15.23 9.66 -3.54
C THR A 105 16.01 8.67 -2.69
N LYS A 106 15.58 7.40 -2.68
CA LYS A 106 16.36 6.29 -2.08
C LYS A 106 17.75 6.07 -2.72
N MET A 107 18.06 6.77 -3.83
CA MET A 107 19.38 6.73 -4.47
C MET A 107 20.36 7.68 -3.77
N SER A 108 19.87 8.62 -2.96
CA SER A 108 20.68 9.42 -2.03
C SER A 108 21.01 8.58 -0.81
N ASP A 109 22.26 8.11 -0.72
CA ASP A 109 22.70 7.21 0.35
C ASP A 109 22.45 7.82 1.73
N MET A 110 21.86 7.04 2.64
CA MET A 110 21.52 7.39 4.03
C MET A 110 20.63 8.63 4.23
N ASP A 111 20.00 9.15 3.14
CA ASP A 111 19.26 10.42 3.20
C ASP A 111 17.81 10.30 2.69
N GLY A 112 17.56 9.52 1.63
CA GLY A 112 16.24 9.32 1.07
C GLY A 112 15.74 7.88 1.20
N VAL A 113 14.42 7.71 1.38
CA VAL A 113 13.78 6.38 1.47
C VAL A 113 12.73 6.13 0.39
N THR A 114 12.27 7.18 -0.30
CA THR A 114 11.21 7.11 -1.30
C THR A 114 11.79 6.88 -2.69
N ASP A 115 11.17 6.00 -3.49
CA ASP A 115 11.55 5.79 -4.88
C ASP A 115 11.16 6.99 -5.76
N ALA A 116 11.90 7.20 -6.86
CA ALA A 116 11.70 8.33 -7.76
C ALA A 116 10.31 8.32 -8.40
N LYS A 117 9.80 7.14 -8.79
CA LYS A 117 8.47 6.99 -9.37
C LYS A 117 7.36 7.47 -8.42
N SER A 118 7.44 7.11 -7.15
CA SER A 118 6.46 7.54 -6.14
C SER A 118 6.49 9.04 -5.91
N LEU A 119 7.65 9.67 -5.93
CA LEU A 119 7.81 11.12 -5.79
C LEU A 119 7.19 11.86 -6.99
N VAL A 120 7.54 11.47 -8.21
CA VAL A 120 7.00 12.08 -9.44
C VAL A 120 5.48 11.91 -9.52
N LYS A 121 4.97 10.70 -9.24
CA LYS A 121 3.54 10.43 -9.19
C LYS A 121 2.83 11.31 -8.15
N ARG A 122 3.40 11.47 -6.97
CA ARG A 122 2.82 12.31 -5.92
C ARG A 122 2.80 13.78 -6.30
N ALA A 123 3.87 14.31 -6.91
CA ALA A 123 3.91 15.67 -7.42
C ALA A 123 2.80 15.91 -8.47
N TYR A 124 2.60 14.95 -9.37
CA TYR A 124 1.52 15.00 -10.35
C TYR A 124 0.14 15.00 -9.68
N GLU A 125 -0.13 14.03 -8.79
CA GLU A 125 -1.42 13.90 -8.08
C GLU A 125 -1.78 15.14 -7.25
N TRP A 126 -0.79 15.86 -6.76
CA TRP A 126 -0.98 17.08 -5.99
C TRP A 126 -1.04 18.36 -6.86
N GLY A 127 -0.83 18.21 -8.17
CA GLY A 127 -0.89 19.32 -9.13
C GLY A 127 0.31 20.25 -9.04
N HIS A 128 1.48 19.76 -8.61
CA HIS A 128 2.71 20.54 -8.64
C HIS A 128 3.09 20.84 -10.10
N PRO A 129 3.55 22.06 -10.43
CA PRO A 129 3.97 22.39 -11.79
C PRO A 129 5.31 21.79 -12.16
N ALA A 130 6.17 21.51 -11.18
CA ALA A 130 7.45 20.86 -11.41
C ALA A 130 8.01 20.18 -10.15
N ILE A 131 8.92 19.22 -10.37
CA ILE A 131 9.72 18.57 -9.34
C ILE A 131 11.17 18.44 -9.83
N ALA A 132 12.14 18.73 -8.96
CA ALA A 132 13.55 18.49 -9.20
C ALA A 132 14.06 17.41 -8.22
N ILE A 133 14.69 16.38 -8.76
CA ILE A 133 15.39 15.36 -7.97
C ILE A 133 16.86 15.76 -7.90
N THR A 134 17.37 15.88 -6.68
CA THR A 134 18.71 16.40 -6.37
C THR A 134 19.47 15.43 -5.46
N ASP A 135 19.60 14.18 -5.89
CA ASP A 135 20.29 13.14 -5.13
C ASP A 135 21.79 13.47 -4.95
N HIS A 136 22.35 13.12 -3.80
CA HIS A 136 23.73 13.37 -3.47
C HIS A 136 24.68 12.55 -4.36
N GLY A 137 25.49 13.24 -5.18
CA GLY A 137 26.58 12.66 -5.95
C GLY A 137 26.18 11.66 -7.04
N VAL A 138 24.88 11.48 -7.33
CA VAL A 138 24.38 10.49 -8.27
C VAL A 138 23.20 11.00 -9.10
N VAL A 139 23.01 10.39 -10.29
CA VAL A 139 21.87 10.62 -11.18
C VAL A 139 21.08 9.32 -11.46
N GLN A 140 21.25 8.34 -10.62
CA GLN A 140 20.68 6.99 -10.81
C GLN A 140 19.15 6.96 -10.81
N ALA A 141 18.49 7.95 -10.19
CA ALA A 141 17.03 8.07 -10.18
C ALA A 141 16.45 8.51 -11.54
N PHE A 142 17.31 9.01 -12.47
CA PHE A 142 16.85 9.57 -13.75
C PHE A 142 16.04 8.59 -14.60
N PRO A 143 16.48 7.36 -14.88
CA PRO A 143 15.71 6.44 -15.69
C PRO A 143 14.33 6.15 -15.08
N GLU A 144 14.27 5.92 -13.77
CA GLU A 144 13.02 5.62 -13.06
C GLU A 144 12.05 6.81 -13.10
N ALA A 145 12.54 8.04 -12.87
CA ALA A 145 11.74 9.25 -12.94
C ALA A 145 11.29 9.56 -14.37
N ASN A 146 12.17 9.41 -15.35
CA ASN A 146 11.87 9.67 -16.76
C ASN A 146 10.81 8.69 -17.30
N HIS A 147 10.87 7.42 -16.92
CA HIS A 147 9.86 6.43 -17.29
C HIS A 147 8.45 6.76 -16.79
N CYS A 148 8.30 7.64 -15.81
CA CYS A 148 6.99 8.13 -15.40
C CYS A 148 6.25 8.91 -16.50
N PHE A 149 6.98 9.47 -17.45
CA PHE A 149 6.45 10.24 -18.57
C PHE A 149 6.33 9.45 -19.87
N ASP A 150 6.68 8.16 -19.86
CA ASP A 150 6.63 7.30 -21.02
C ASP A 150 5.20 7.00 -21.48
N ALA A 151 5.03 6.83 -22.79
CA ALA A 151 3.76 6.45 -23.39
C ALA A 151 3.23 5.08 -22.95
N TRP A 152 4.13 4.20 -22.55
CA TRP A 152 3.86 2.80 -22.23
C TRP A 152 4.07 2.54 -20.75
N GLY A 153 3.03 2.80 -19.96
CA GLY A 153 3.05 2.49 -18.53
C GLY A 153 3.65 3.56 -17.61
N GLY A 154 3.84 4.77 -18.10
CA GLY A 154 4.21 5.91 -17.26
C GLY A 154 3.16 6.22 -16.19
N CYS A 155 3.59 6.80 -15.07
CA CYS A 155 2.70 7.17 -13.97
C CYS A 155 2.12 8.58 -14.09
N VAL A 156 2.54 9.33 -15.09
CA VAL A 156 2.09 10.69 -15.43
C VAL A 156 1.54 10.69 -16.85
N PRO A 157 0.34 11.23 -17.12
CA PRO A 157 -0.18 11.36 -18.46
C PRO A 157 0.71 12.24 -19.36
N LYS A 158 0.75 11.92 -20.66
CA LYS A 158 1.57 12.64 -21.64
C LYS A 158 1.22 14.11 -21.80
N ASP A 159 -0.02 14.45 -21.58
CA ASP A 159 -0.58 15.80 -21.66
C ASP A 159 -0.47 16.57 -20.34
N SER A 160 0.28 16.03 -19.38
CA SER A 160 0.52 16.68 -18.10
C SER A 160 1.45 17.88 -18.24
N ASP A 161 1.12 18.94 -17.54
CA ASP A 161 1.97 20.14 -17.42
C ASP A 161 3.13 19.97 -16.43
N LEU A 162 3.19 18.84 -15.70
CA LEU A 162 4.26 18.58 -14.75
C LEU A 162 5.61 18.49 -15.46
N ARG A 163 6.56 19.30 -15.03
CA ARG A 163 7.94 19.30 -15.53
C ARG A 163 8.84 18.57 -14.55
N PHE A 164 9.77 17.80 -15.09
CA PHE A 164 10.76 17.08 -14.31
C PHE A 164 12.16 17.60 -14.62
N PHE A 165 12.91 17.87 -13.55
CA PHE A 165 14.31 18.28 -13.60
C PHE A 165 15.15 17.31 -12.76
N MET A 166 16.39 17.09 -13.20
CA MET A 166 17.38 16.38 -12.40
C MET A 166 18.66 17.19 -12.35
N GLU A 167 19.22 17.29 -11.17
CA GLU A 167 20.49 17.95 -10.93
C GLU A 167 21.44 16.99 -10.21
N TRP A 168 22.69 16.99 -10.64
CA TRP A 168 23.76 16.31 -9.95
C TRP A 168 24.34 17.22 -8.87
N LYS A 169 24.14 16.87 -7.62
CA LYS A 169 24.68 17.62 -6.49
C LYS A 169 25.97 16.99 -6.02
N ALA A 170 27.09 17.70 -6.21
CA ALA A 170 28.37 17.30 -5.65
C ALA A 170 28.31 17.32 -4.12
N ILE A 171 28.80 16.27 -3.48
CA ILE A 171 29.01 16.22 -2.03
C ILE A 171 30.34 16.95 -1.76
N TRP A 172 30.27 18.06 -1.06
CA TRP A 172 31.43 18.77 -0.52
C TRP A 172 31.62 18.39 0.93
#